data_39767905be811069fd127251a4391fe6
#
_entry.id   39767905be811069fd127251a4391fe6
#
_cell.length_a   1.000
_cell.length_b   1.000
_cell.length_c   1.000
_cell.angle_alpha   90.00
_cell.angle_beta   90.00
_cell.angle_gamma   90.00
#
_symmetry.space_group_name_H-M   'P 1'
#
loop_
_entity.id
_entity.type
_entity.pdbx_description
1 polymer ?
#
loop_
_entity_poly.entity_id
_entity_poly.type
_entity_poly.pdbx_seq_one_letter_code
_entity_poly.pdbx_strand_id
1 'polypeptide(L)'
;MESLPTTVKEAFFLNVPVVGTNVGGIPELIINNETGILVPPENSSKLAQAVNELLSDKQKAEKLGVNGNTFVKNNMTWDVIFPKYMKFYENLLND
;
A
#
# COMPACT_ATOMS: atom_id res chain seq x y z
N MET A 1 6.85 -4.97 -13.73
CA MET A 1 6.45 -4.05 -12.66
C MET A 1 4.95 -4.06 -12.39
N GLU A 2 4.25 -4.91 -13.08
CA GLU A 2 2.80 -5.04 -12.91
C GLU A 2 2.41 -5.53 -11.52
N SER A 3 3.32 -6.24 -10.84
CA SER A 3 3.08 -6.73 -9.49
C SER A 3 3.04 -5.62 -8.43
N LEU A 4 3.66 -4.46 -8.68
CA LEU A 4 3.72 -3.38 -7.70
C LEU A 4 2.35 -2.81 -7.35
N PRO A 5 1.49 -2.46 -8.31
CA PRO A 5 0.14 -2.03 -7.98
C PRO A 5 -0.65 -3.06 -7.19
N THR A 6 -0.51 -4.33 -7.51
CA THR A 6 -1.16 -5.41 -6.78
C THR A 6 -0.64 -5.49 -5.34
N THR A 7 0.67 -5.35 -5.17
CA THR A 7 1.29 -5.35 -3.83
C THR A 7 0.77 -4.19 -2.99
N VAL A 8 0.62 -3.01 -3.59
CA VAL A 8 0.06 -1.84 -2.89
C VAL A 8 -1.37 -2.11 -2.44
N LYS A 9 -2.19 -2.68 -3.31
CA LYS A 9 -3.58 -3.02 -2.98
C LYS A 9 -3.65 -4.02 -1.83
N GLU A 10 -2.78 -5.02 -1.84
CA GLU A 10 -2.71 -6.00 -0.76
C GLU A 10 -2.30 -5.37 0.57
N ALA A 11 -1.32 -4.46 0.52
CA ALA A 11 -0.91 -3.73 1.72
C ALA A 11 -2.06 -2.89 2.27
N PHE A 12 -2.77 -2.18 1.40
CA PHE A 12 -3.94 -1.39 1.81
C PHE A 12 -5.01 -2.27 2.46
N PHE A 13 -5.25 -3.43 1.88
CA PHE A 13 -6.21 -4.39 2.43
C PHE A 13 -5.86 -4.78 3.86
N LEU A 14 -4.58 -4.87 4.16
CA LEU A 14 -4.07 -5.27 5.48
C LEU A 14 -3.84 -4.10 6.44
N ASN A 15 -4.25 -2.90 6.08
CA ASN A 15 -3.99 -1.69 6.87
C ASN A 15 -2.49 -1.41 7.05
N VAL A 16 -1.69 -1.79 6.06
CA VAL A 16 -0.24 -1.56 6.09
C VAL A 16 0.08 -0.25 5.39
N PRO A 17 0.80 0.66 6.04
CA PRO A 17 1.23 1.90 5.39
C PRO A 17 2.23 1.60 4.27
N VAL A 18 2.16 2.39 3.20
CA VAL A 18 2.97 2.16 2.00
C VAL A 18 3.76 3.41 1.65
N VAL A 19 5.02 3.21 1.28
CA VAL A 19 5.83 4.24 0.64
C VAL A 19 6.08 3.77 -0.79
N GLY A 20 5.73 4.61 -1.75
CA GLY A 20 5.90 4.27 -3.17
C GLY A 20 6.60 5.37 -3.94
N THR A 21 7.11 5.02 -5.10
CA THR A 21 7.71 5.99 -6.01
C THR A 21 6.69 6.46 -7.04
N ASN A 22 6.87 7.68 -7.49
CA ASN A 22 5.95 8.33 -8.43
C ASN A 22 6.20 7.85 -9.86
N VAL A 23 5.96 6.54 -10.12
CA VAL A 23 6.15 5.90 -11.42
C VAL A 23 5.00 4.93 -11.70
N GLY A 24 4.72 4.70 -12.98
CA GLY A 24 3.74 3.71 -13.42
C GLY A 24 2.36 3.96 -12.84
N GLY A 25 1.71 2.92 -12.36
CA GLY A 25 0.36 2.98 -11.76
C GLY A 25 0.33 3.38 -10.30
N ILE A 26 1.49 3.61 -9.68
CA ILE A 26 1.57 3.93 -8.25
C ILE A 26 0.85 5.25 -7.90
N PRO A 27 1.00 6.34 -8.68
CA PRO A 27 0.30 7.59 -8.34
C PRO A 27 -1.21 7.49 -8.37
N GLU A 28 -1.76 6.49 -9.02
CA GLU A 28 -3.21 6.28 -9.04
C GLU A 28 -3.70 5.62 -7.75
N LEU A 29 -2.81 4.95 -7.02
CA LEU A 29 -3.15 4.21 -5.81
C LEU A 29 -2.77 4.95 -4.54
N ILE A 30 -1.65 5.67 -4.56
CA ILE A 30 -1.13 6.36 -3.39
C ILE A 30 -1.42 7.85 -3.49
N ILE A 31 -2.28 8.34 -2.61
CA ILE A 31 -2.51 9.78 -2.43
C ILE A 31 -1.57 10.20 -1.32
N ASN A 32 -0.59 11.03 -1.67
CA ASN A 32 0.50 11.40 -0.75
C ASN A 32 -0.04 11.97 0.57
N ASN A 33 0.45 11.43 1.67
CA ASN A 33 0.06 11.77 3.04
C ASN A 33 -1.40 11.44 3.38
N GLU A 34 -2.10 10.72 2.53
CA GLU A 34 -3.46 10.25 2.81
C GLU A 34 -3.53 8.73 2.83
N THR A 35 -3.10 8.07 1.77
CA THR A 35 -3.11 6.60 1.70
C THR A 35 -1.72 5.99 1.73
N GLY A 36 -0.70 6.82 1.78
CA GLY A 36 0.70 6.40 1.83
C GLY A 36 1.60 7.61 1.64
N ILE A 37 2.87 7.37 1.41
CA ILE A 37 3.82 8.43 1.10
C ILE A 37 4.37 8.18 -0.30
N LEU A 38 4.28 9.20 -1.15
CA LEU A 38 4.77 9.13 -2.52
C LEU A 38 6.06 9.94 -2.62
N VAL A 39 7.12 9.30 -3.09
CA VAL A 39 8.43 9.95 -3.22
C VAL A 39 8.88 9.95 -4.68
N PRO A 40 9.76 10.90 -5.08
CA PRO A 40 10.28 10.92 -6.44
C PRO A 40 11.07 9.64 -6.77
N PRO A 41 11.07 9.20 -8.03
CA PRO A 41 11.88 8.07 -8.43
C PRO A 41 13.37 8.39 -8.31
N GLU A 42 14.19 7.36 -8.11
CA GLU A 42 15.64 7.50 -8.04
C GLU A 42 16.12 8.50 -6.98
N ASN A 43 15.40 8.59 -5.87
CA ASN A 43 15.78 9.47 -4.77
C ASN A 43 15.80 8.67 -3.47
N SER A 44 16.92 8.01 -3.23
CA SER A 44 17.10 7.18 -2.04
C SER A 44 17.00 7.96 -0.74
N SER A 45 17.42 9.23 -0.76
CA SER A 45 17.33 10.09 0.40
C SER A 45 15.90 10.36 0.82
N LYS A 46 15.03 10.68 -0.15
CA LYS A 46 13.60 10.90 0.12
C LYS A 46 12.91 9.62 0.54
N LEU A 47 13.29 8.50 -0.07
CA LEU A 47 12.75 7.21 0.33
C LEU A 47 13.09 6.89 1.78
N ALA A 48 14.36 7.08 2.16
CA ALA A 48 14.80 6.83 3.53
C ALA A 48 14.08 7.74 4.53
N GLN A 49 13.89 9.02 4.18
CA GLN A 49 13.15 9.95 5.02
C GLN A 49 11.72 9.49 5.25
N ALA A 50 11.04 9.04 4.18
CA ALA A 50 9.66 8.56 4.27
C ALA A 50 9.55 7.32 5.16
N VAL A 51 10.46 6.36 4.99
CA VAL A 51 10.48 5.16 5.82
C VAL A 51 10.72 5.51 7.28
N ASN A 52 11.71 6.38 7.55
CA ASN A 52 12.02 6.81 8.91
C ASN A 52 10.85 7.56 9.55
N GLU A 53 10.14 8.37 8.78
CA GLU A 53 8.96 9.08 9.27
C GLU A 53 7.90 8.11 9.75
N LEU A 54 7.63 7.05 8.99
CA LEU A 54 6.64 6.05 9.39
C LEU A 54 7.11 5.21 10.58
N LEU A 55 8.40 4.91 10.66
CA LEU A 55 8.94 4.15 11.77
C LEU A 55 8.94 4.95 13.08
N SER A 56 9.06 6.28 13.00
CA SER A 56 9.11 7.14 14.17
C SER A 56 7.76 7.72 14.57
N ASP A 57 6.76 7.64 13.70
CA ASP A 57 5.41 8.18 13.96
C ASP A 57 4.37 7.09 13.77
N LYS A 58 4.12 6.35 14.83
CA LYS A 58 3.19 5.23 14.80
C LYS A 58 1.76 5.66 14.47
N GLN A 59 1.34 6.82 14.98
CA GLN A 59 -0.01 7.32 14.72
C GLN A 59 -0.21 7.63 13.25
N LYS A 60 0.80 8.25 12.63
CA LYS A 60 0.75 8.53 11.19
C LYS A 60 0.71 7.24 10.38
N ALA A 61 1.56 6.27 10.74
CA ALA A 61 1.59 4.98 10.05
C ALA A 61 0.23 4.28 10.13
N GLU A 62 -0.38 4.25 11.29
CA GLU A 62 -1.69 3.64 11.47
C GLU A 62 -2.77 4.37 10.67
N LYS A 63 -2.75 5.70 10.67
CA LYS A 63 -3.71 6.51 9.93
C LYS A 63 -3.61 6.24 8.43
N LEU A 64 -2.40 6.20 7.89
CA LEU A 64 -2.20 5.92 6.47
C LEU A 64 -2.65 4.51 6.11
N GLY A 65 -2.37 3.53 6.96
CA GLY A 65 -2.83 2.17 6.74
C GLY A 65 -4.34 2.05 6.71
N VAL A 66 -5.03 2.70 7.64
CA VAL A 66 -6.49 2.71 7.69
C VAL A 66 -7.07 3.44 6.49
N ASN A 67 -6.49 4.57 6.11
CA ASN A 67 -6.94 5.32 4.94
C ASN A 67 -6.77 4.51 3.66
N GLY A 68 -5.66 3.78 3.53
CA GLY A 68 -5.44 2.89 2.39
C GLY A 68 -6.48 1.79 2.32
N ASN A 69 -6.81 1.19 3.46
CA ASN A 69 -7.85 0.17 3.53
C ASN A 69 -9.21 0.73 3.07
N THR A 70 -9.57 1.91 3.54
CA THR A 70 -10.81 2.57 3.15
C THR A 70 -10.82 2.88 1.66
N PHE A 71 -9.69 3.33 1.12
CA PHE A 71 -9.55 3.61 -0.31
C PHE A 71 -9.82 2.37 -1.14
N VAL A 72 -9.24 1.23 -0.77
CA VAL A 72 -9.46 -0.03 -1.48
C VAL A 72 -10.92 -0.44 -1.42
N LYS A 73 -11.55 -0.35 -0.26
CA LYS A 73 -12.96 -0.71 -0.09
C LYS A 73 -13.89 0.15 -0.95
N ASN A 74 -13.57 1.43 -1.10
CA ASN A 74 -14.42 2.36 -1.81
C ASN A 74 -14.17 2.40 -3.32
N ASN A 75 -12.95 2.11 -3.74
CA ASN A 75 -12.53 2.35 -5.13
C ASN A 75 -12.20 1.10 -5.91
N MET A 76 -12.27 -0.08 -5.27
CA MET A 76 -11.94 -1.35 -5.90
C MET A 76 -12.99 -2.39 -5.58
N THR A 77 -13.23 -3.31 -6.50
CA THR A 77 -14.23 -4.33 -6.31
C THR A 77 -13.68 -5.46 -5.43
N TRP A 78 -14.36 -5.71 -4.33
CA TRP A 78 -14.03 -6.78 -3.40
C TRP A 78 -14.10 -8.16 -4.04
N ASP A 79 -15.03 -8.33 -4.96
CA ASP A 79 -15.18 -9.58 -5.68
C ASP A 79 -13.97 -9.92 -6.57
N VAL A 80 -13.11 -8.94 -6.85
CA VAL A 80 -11.87 -9.17 -7.58
C VAL A 80 -10.68 -9.37 -6.64
N ILE A 81 -10.58 -8.55 -5.59
CA ILE A 81 -9.42 -8.55 -4.69
C ILE A 81 -9.54 -9.64 -3.63
N PHE A 82 -10.69 -9.74 -2.99
CA PHE A 82 -10.89 -10.61 -1.84
C PHE A 82 -10.71 -12.10 -2.18
N PRO A 83 -11.31 -12.61 -3.26
CA PRO A 83 -11.10 -14.02 -3.61
C PRO A 83 -9.65 -14.38 -3.89
N LYS A 84 -8.91 -13.50 -4.57
CA LYS A 84 -7.48 -13.72 -4.81
C LYS A 84 -6.71 -13.83 -3.52
N TYR A 85 -7.02 -12.97 -2.58
CA TYR A 85 -6.36 -12.90 -1.30
C TYR A 85 -6.64 -14.15 -0.47
N MET A 86 -7.90 -14.56 -0.43
CA MET A 86 -8.30 -15.76 0.30
C MET A 86 -7.66 -17.01 -0.29
N LYS A 87 -7.57 -17.09 -1.60
CA LYS A 87 -6.92 -18.21 -2.26
C LYS A 87 -5.44 -18.29 -1.91
N PHE A 88 -4.78 -17.15 -1.83
CA PHE A 88 -3.38 -17.08 -1.42
C PHE A 88 -3.21 -17.64 0.00
N TYR A 89 -4.06 -17.25 0.92
CA TYR A 89 -4.03 -17.75 2.29
C TYR A 89 -4.29 -19.24 2.36
N GLU A 90 -5.26 -19.73 1.61
CA GLU A 90 -5.56 -21.16 1.57
C GLU A 90 -4.33 -21.95 1.12
N ASN A 91 -3.65 -21.46 0.09
CA ASN A 91 -2.43 -22.12 -0.42
C ASN A 91 -1.33 -22.13 0.63
N LEU A 92 -1.16 -21.05 1.38
CA LEU A 92 -0.18 -20.99 2.45
C LEU A 92 -0.50 -21.98 3.59
N LEU A 93 -1.76 -22.10 3.93
CA LEU A 93 -2.18 -22.99 5.02
C LEU A 93 -2.13 -24.46 4.66
N ASN A 94 -2.25 -24.77 3.38
CA ASN A 94 -2.28 -26.15 2.90
C ASN A 94 -0.90 -26.68 2.51
N ASP A 95 0.10 -25.83 2.49
CA ASP A 95 1.48 -26.22 2.27
C ASP A 95 2.13 -26.64 3.60
#